data_22016c6af1483ec7892aecb11f081a0d
#
_entry.id   22016c6af1483ec7892aecb11f081a0d
#
_cell.length_a   1.000
_cell.length_b   1.000
_cell.length_c   1.000
_cell.angle_alpha   90.00
_cell.angle_beta   90.00
_cell.angle_gamma   90.00
#
_symmetry.space_group_name_H-M   'P 1'
#
loop_
_entity.id
_entity.type
_entity.pdbx_description
1 polymer ?
#
loop_
_entity_poly.entity_id
_entity_poly.type
_entity_poly.pdbx_seq_one_letter_code
_entity_poly.pdbx_strand_id
1 'polypeptide(L)'
;NFTGTFKGWLPAEDEYDKIFITDVQVPDELVSIVDTQKYVIIDHHKSHIDVKDRYKRAKVILKEYESATKLILDTFPNSKDIPDEVLKLADIINDYDSYQLKLPETLKINAIFGTYTNPRVKSFVENFGNGIRPFTTYEQNAVKLYLNKLKEQLEADCFEGEIKGYKVVSCFANYAVNAVAHFMLMKH
;
A
#
# COMPACT_ATOMS: atom_id res chain seq x y z
N ASN A 1 1.45 -20.51 -2.97
CA ASN A 1 1.57 -20.82 -1.54
C ASN A 1 2.52 -19.83 -0.88
N PHE A 2 1.97 -18.76 -0.31
CA PHE A 2 2.73 -17.69 0.38
C PHE A 2 3.23 -18.08 1.79
N THR A 3 2.80 -19.20 2.32
CA THR A 3 3.02 -19.63 3.71
C THR A 3 4.46 -19.94 4.07
N GLY A 4 5.26 -20.46 3.14
CA GLY A 4 6.69 -20.73 3.38
C GLY A 4 7.56 -19.47 3.52
N THR A 5 7.12 -18.36 2.92
CA THR A 5 7.89 -17.12 2.86
C THR A 5 7.71 -16.27 4.12
N PHE A 6 6.51 -16.29 4.71
CA PHE A 6 6.17 -15.44 5.86
C PHE A 6 6.90 -15.84 7.15
N LYS A 7 7.05 -17.14 7.42
CA LYS A 7 7.71 -17.63 8.64
C LYS A 7 9.18 -17.22 8.72
N GLY A 8 9.84 -17.08 7.57
CA GLY A 8 11.23 -16.58 7.50
C GLY A 8 11.37 -15.05 7.61
N TRP A 9 10.24 -14.32 7.65
CA TRP A 9 10.23 -12.86 7.75
C TRP A 9 9.91 -12.37 9.16
N LEU A 10 9.39 -13.24 10.03
CA LEU A 10 9.11 -12.85 11.40
C LEU A 10 10.46 -12.66 12.12
N PRO A 11 10.69 -11.48 12.72
CA PRO A 11 11.89 -11.24 13.50
C PRO A 11 11.89 -12.13 14.75
N ALA A 12 13.07 -12.41 15.28
CA ALA A 12 13.19 -13.08 16.57
C ALA A 12 12.58 -12.19 17.67
N GLU A 13 11.63 -12.74 18.44
CA GLU A 13 10.85 -11.96 19.41
C GLU A 13 11.72 -11.35 20.53
N ASP A 14 12.87 -11.95 20.84
CA ASP A 14 13.80 -11.50 21.85
C ASP A 14 14.63 -10.27 21.45
N GLU A 15 14.70 -9.97 20.15
CA GLU A 15 15.45 -8.82 19.63
C GLU A 15 14.65 -7.49 19.71
N TYR A 16 13.33 -7.55 19.96
CA TYR A 16 12.47 -6.37 19.87
C TYR A 16 11.49 -6.28 21.03
N ASP A 17 11.25 -5.07 21.53
CA ASP A 17 10.22 -4.80 22.55
C ASP A 17 8.81 -4.86 21.97
N LYS A 18 8.63 -4.41 20.73
CA LYS A 18 7.38 -4.42 19.97
C LYS A 18 7.63 -4.73 18.50
N ILE A 19 6.72 -5.50 17.92
CA ILE A 19 6.72 -5.86 16.51
C ILE A 19 5.38 -5.45 15.92
N PHE A 20 5.43 -4.64 14.87
CA PHE A 20 4.24 -4.16 14.17
C PHE A 20 4.05 -4.96 12.88
N ILE A 21 2.85 -5.50 12.69
CA ILE A 21 2.39 -6.08 11.42
C ILE A 21 1.32 -5.12 10.88
N THR A 22 1.59 -4.52 9.73
CA THR A 22 0.71 -3.49 9.17
C THR A 22 0.32 -3.81 7.75
N ASP A 23 -0.95 -3.50 7.39
CA ASP A 23 -1.47 -3.58 6.02
C ASP A 23 -1.37 -4.97 5.38
N VAL A 24 -1.47 -6.00 6.19
CA VAL A 24 -1.44 -7.39 5.72
C VAL A 24 -2.23 -8.31 6.65
N GLN A 25 -3.04 -9.17 6.07
CA GLN A 25 -3.72 -10.22 6.82
C GLN A 25 -2.72 -11.32 7.21
N VAL A 26 -2.65 -11.61 8.50
CA VAL A 26 -1.83 -12.71 9.02
C VAL A 26 -2.44 -14.05 8.60
N PRO A 27 -1.69 -14.94 7.95
CA PRO A 27 -2.16 -16.30 7.64
C PRO A 27 -2.50 -17.09 8.90
N ASP A 28 -3.49 -17.99 8.82
CA ASP A 28 -4.02 -18.73 9.96
C ASP A 28 -2.94 -19.53 10.72
N GLU A 29 -2.00 -20.11 9.99
CA GLU A 29 -0.89 -20.90 10.55
C GLU A 29 0.12 -20.05 11.35
N LEU A 30 0.12 -18.72 11.17
CA LEU A 30 0.99 -17.81 11.90
C LEU A 30 0.31 -17.12 13.08
N VAL A 31 -1.02 -17.22 13.20
CA VAL A 31 -1.77 -16.57 14.28
C VAL A 31 -1.23 -16.96 15.64
N SER A 32 -1.01 -18.25 15.89
CA SER A 32 -0.50 -18.74 17.19
C SER A 32 0.90 -18.22 17.53
N ILE A 33 1.70 -17.85 16.52
CA ILE A 33 3.04 -17.29 16.68
C ILE A 33 2.96 -15.81 17.02
N VAL A 34 2.11 -15.06 16.30
CA VAL A 34 2.02 -13.59 16.46
C VAL A 34 1.01 -13.16 17.51
N ASP A 35 0.19 -14.07 18.05
CA ASP A 35 -0.75 -13.74 19.12
C ASP A 35 -0.06 -13.66 20.49
N THR A 36 0.89 -12.75 20.60
CA THR A 36 1.61 -12.44 21.84
C THR A 36 1.55 -10.94 22.15
N GLN A 37 1.84 -10.55 23.39
CA GLN A 37 1.81 -9.13 23.80
C GLN A 37 2.87 -8.27 23.10
N LYS A 38 3.85 -8.87 22.42
CA LYS A 38 4.86 -8.15 21.65
C LYS A 38 4.34 -7.64 20.33
N TYR A 39 3.31 -8.29 19.74
CA TYR A 39 2.78 -7.91 18.44
C TYR A 39 1.68 -6.86 18.54
N VAL A 40 1.73 -5.93 17.60
CA VAL A 40 0.67 -4.96 17.32
C VAL A 40 0.28 -5.14 15.86
N ILE A 41 -0.96 -5.55 15.61
CA ILE A 41 -1.48 -5.86 14.28
C ILE A 41 -2.44 -4.75 13.88
N ILE A 42 -2.14 -4.07 12.76
CA ILE A 42 -2.90 -2.91 12.28
C ILE A 42 -3.28 -3.17 10.84
N ASP A 43 -4.56 -3.24 10.54
CA ASP A 43 -5.03 -3.48 9.17
C ASP A 43 -6.43 -2.89 8.97
N HIS A 44 -6.74 -2.55 7.72
CA HIS A 44 -8.01 -1.97 7.32
C HIS A 44 -8.85 -2.90 6.43
N HIS A 45 -8.30 -4.04 6.00
CA HIS A 45 -8.99 -4.98 5.11
C HIS A 45 -10.14 -5.69 5.83
N LYS A 46 -11.33 -5.69 5.20
CA LYS A 46 -12.53 -6.32 5.74
C LYS A 46 -12.32 -7.80 6.08
N SER A 47 -11.64 -8.55 5.20
CA SER A 47 -11.34 -9.97 5.43
C SER A 47 -10.54 -10.24 6.71
N HIS A 48 -9.70 -9.30 7.14
CA HIS A 48 -8.95 -9.39 8.39
C HIS A 48 -9.82 -9.00 9.59
N ILE A 49 -10.68 -7.99 9.43
CA ILE A 49 -11.62 -7.54 10.47
C ILE A 49 -12.59 -8.65 10.84
N ASP A 50 -13.10 -9.40 9.85
CA ASP A 50 -14.05 -10.48 10.04
C ASP A 50 -13.49 -11.64 10.90
N VAL A 51 -12.17 -11.76 11.00
CA VAL A 51 -11.49 -12.80 11.79
C VAL A 51 -10.72 -12.26 13.00
N LYS A 52 -11.01 -11.04 13.44
CA LYS A 52 -10.29 -10.37 14.56
C LYS A 52 -10.32 -11.18 15.87
N ASP A 53 -11.38 -11.92 16.13
CA ASP A 53 -11.57 -12.65 17.38
C ASP A 53 -10.64 -13.85 17.55
N ARG A 54 -9.85 -14.19 16.53
CA ARG A 54 -8.81 -15.21 16.61
C ARG A 54 -7.60 -14.79 17.44
N TYR A 55 -7.40 -13.47 17.64
CA TYR A 55 -6.34 -12.94 18.48
C TYR A 55 -6.81 -12.76 19.92
N LYS A 56 -6.04 -13.28 20.89
CA LYS A 56 -6.37 -13.23 22.31
C LYS A 56 -5.38 -12.41 23.14
N ARG A 57 -4.14 -12.26 22.66
CA ARG A 57 -3.03 -11.65 23.41
C ARG A 57 -2.37 -10.50 22.67
N ALA A 58 -2.29 -10.55 21.35
CA ALA A 58 -1.78 -9.47 20.54
C ALA A 58 -2.67 -8.22 20.65
N LYS A 59 -2.07 -7.05 20.57
CA LYS A 59 -2.84 -5.81 20.39
C LYS A 59 -3.29 -5.73 18.93
N VAL A 60 -4.61 -5.73 18.68
CA VAL A 60 -5.16 -5.63 17.33
C VAL A 60 -5.92 -4.32 17.14
N ILE A 61 -5.67 -3.67 16.01
CA ILE A 61 -6.31 -2.44 15.55
C ILE A 61 -6.81 -2.73 14.14
N LEU A 62 -7.94 -3.43 14.07
CA LEU A 62 -8.57 -3.85 12.82
C LEU A 62 -9.87 -3.07 12.67
N LYS A 63 -9.92 -2.22 11.65
CA LYS A 63 -11.05 -1.32 11.43
C LYS A 63 -11.13 -0.95 9.94
N GLU A 64 -12.34 -0.96 9.35
CA GLU A 64 -12.54 -0.37 8.03
C GLU A 64 -12.07 1.09 8.03
N TYR A 65 -11.13 1.40 7.15
CA TYR A 65 -10.51 2.70 7.03
C TYR A 65 -10.07 2.95 5.60
N GLU A 66 -9.72 4.19 5.27
CA GLU A 66 -9.27 4.55 3.92
C GLU A 66 -7.98 3.81 3.53
N SER A 67 -7.04 3.72 4.48
CA SER A 67 -5.77 2.99 4.34
C SER A 67 -5.19 2.63 5.70
N ALA A 68 -4.28 1.67 5.74
CA ALA A 68 -3.51 1.36 6.95
C ALA A 68 -2.65 2.55 7.40
N THR A 69 -2.12 3.34 6.46
CA THR A 69 -1.35 4.55 6.75
C THR A 69 -2.17 5.57 7.54
N LYS A 70 -3.39 5.87 7.09
CA LYS A 70 -4.29 6.78 7.81
C LYS A 70 -4.71 6.20 9.17
N LEU A 71 -5.02 4.92 9.22
CA LEU A 71 -5.37 4.23 10.46
C LEU A 71 -4.26 4.33 11.51
N ILE A 72 -3.00 4.19 11.10
CA ILE A 72 -1.83 4.34 11.98
C ILE A 72 -1.73 5.77 12.50
N LEU A 73 -1.83 6.78 11.63
CA LEU A 73 -1.76 8.19 12.03
C LEU A 73 -2.82 8.55 13.06
N ASP A 74 -4.06 8.09 12.88
CA ASP A 74 -5.17 8.42 13.77
C ASP A 74 -5.16 7.61 15.07
N THR A 75 -4.48 6.46 15.07
CA THR A 75 -4.39 5.59 16.25
C THR A 75 -3.30 6.02 17.22
N PHE A 76 -2.19 6.56 16.71
CA PHE A 76 -1.05 6.96 17.53
C PHE A 76 -1.03 8.50 17.69
N PRO A 77 -1.48 9.02 18.85
CA PRO A 77 -1.83 10.44 19.04
C PRO A 77 -0.65 11.42 19.11
N ASN A 78 0.59 10.97 18.97
CA ASN A 78 1.75 11.87 18.88
C ASN A 78 1.87 12.56 17.51
N SER A 79 0.76 12.61 16.76
CA SER A 79 0.67 13.28 15.46
C SER A 79 0.95 14.79 15.51
N LYS A 80 0.95 15.42 16.70
CA LYS A 80 1.24 16.86 16.84
C LYS A 80 2.70 17.22 16.54
N ASP A 81 3.59 16.25 16.64
CA ASP A 81 5.03 16.42 16.41
C ASP A 81 5.49 15.86 15.05
N ILE A 82 4.54 15.40 14.22
CA ILE A 82 4.87 14.89 12.89
C ILE A 82 5.04 16.05 11.92
N PRO A 83 6.19 16.18 11.23
CA PRO A 83 6.40 17.23 10.25
C PRO A 83 5.35 17.23 9.14
N ASP A 84 4.98 18.42 8.64
CA ASP A 84 4.00 18.58 7.57
C ASP A 84 4.36 17.80 6.30
N GLU A 85 5.64 17.67 5.98
CA GLU A 85 6.13 16.91 4.83
C GLU A 85 5.87 15.41 4.98
N VAL A 86 5.90 14.88 6.20
CA VAL A 86 5.55 13.48 6.50
C VAL A 86 4.03 13.29 6.40
N LEU A 87 3.24 14.24 6.92
CA LEU A 87 1.78 14.20 6.78
C LEU A 87 1.36 14.26 5.31
N LYS A 88 1.97 15.13 4.51
CA LYS A 88 1.74 15.18 3.05
C LYS A 88 2.10 13.86 2.36
N LEU A 89 3.22 13.25 2.73
CA LEU A 89 3.59 11.94 2.18
C LEU A 89 2.55 10.87 2.55
N ALA A 90 2.08 10.87 3.78
CA ALA A 90 1.03 9.95 4.23
C ALA A 90 -0.30 10.16 3.47
N ASP A 91 -0.68 11.40 3.18
CA ASP A 91 -1.85 11.71 2.35
C ASP A 91 -1.68 11.21 0.91
N ILE A 92 -0.48 11.34 0.32
CA ILE A 92 -0.15 10.81 -1.00
C ILE A 92 -0.24 9.28 -1.03
N ILE A 93 0.28 8.61 0.00
CA ILE A 93 0.21 7.15 0.13
C ILE A 93 -1.25 6.70 0.29
N ASN A 94 -2.02 7.40 1.13
CA ASN A 94 -3.44 7.13 1.32
C ASN A 94 -4.24 7.30 0.02
N ASP A 95 -3.96 8.36 -0.75
CA ASP A 95 -4.61 8.63 -2.03
C ASP A 95 -4.35 7.52 -3.05
N TYR A 96 -3.14 6.91 -3.01
CA TYR A 96 -2.83 5.75 -3.84
C TYR A 96 -3.53 4.48 -3.34
N ASP A 97 -3.45 4.19 -2.05
CA ASP A 97 -3.98 2.98 -1.46
C ASP A 97 -5.52 2.90 -1.54
N SER A 98 -6.19 4.03 -1.33
CA SER A 98 -7.64 4.17 -1.51
C SER A 98 -8.08 4.31 -2.97
N TYR A 99 -7.15 4.26 -3.93
CA TYR A 99 -7.38 4.41 -5.36
C TYR A 99 -8.13 5.68 -5.78
N GLN A 100 -8.03 6.77 -5.03
CA GLN A 100 -8.63 8.05 -5.40
C GLN A 100 -7.83 8.74 -6.51
N LEU A 101 -6.49 8.65 -6.47
CA LEU A 101 -5.53 9.18 -7.44
C LEU A 101 -5.76 10.67 -7.77
N LYS A 102 -6.15 11.45 -6.76
CA LYS A 102 -6.50 12.88 -6.90
C LYS A 102 -5.29 13.80 -6.75
N LEU A 103 -4.29 13.37 -5.97
CA LEU A 103 -3.12 14.20 -5.71
C LEU A 103 -2.10 14.06 -6.85
N PRO A 104 -1.52 15.17 -7.32
CA PRO A 104 -0.59 15.15 -8.47
C PRO A 104 0.71 14.38 -8.22
N GLU A 105 1.07 14.13 -6.94
CA GLU A 105 2.25 13.38 -6.53
C GLU A 105 2.00 11.88 -6.41
N THR A 106 0.77 11.41 -6.34
CA THR A 106 0.42 10.01 -6.05
C THR A 106 1.08 9.03 -7.01
N LEU A 107 0.87 9.20 -8.31
CA LEU A 107 1.50 8.32 -9.32
C LEU A 107 3.01 8.51 -9.39
N LYS A 108 3.52 9.71 -9.06
CA LYS A 108 4.95 9.99 -9.06
C LYS A 108 5.67 9.25 -7.94
N ILE A 109 5.14 9.31 -6.72
CA ILE A 109 5.68 8.58 -5.56
C ILE A 109 5.62 7.07 -5.80
N ASN A 110 4.52 6.56 -6.35
CA ASN A 110 4.42 5.14 -6.71
C ASN A 110 5.47 4.75 -7.78
N ALA A 111 5.69 5.58 -8.79
CA ALA A 111 6.71 5.36 -9.80
C ALA A 111 8.12 5.30 -9.19
N ILE A 112 8.43 6.23 -8.28
CA ILE A 112 9.72 6.28 -7.57
C ILE A 112 9.89 5.05 -6.67
N PHE A 113 8.86 4.69 -5.89
CA PHE A 113 8.88 3.48 -5.08
C PHE A 113 9.17 2.22 -5.91
N GLY A 114 8.62 2.16 -7.13
CA GLY A 114 8.87 1.08 -8.09
C GLY A 114 10.33 0.97 -8.57
N THR A 115 11.15 2.02 -8.43
CA THR A 115 12.58 1.97 -8.83
C THR A 115 13.47 1.35 -7.77
N TYR A 116 13.03 1.26 -6.52
CA TYR A 116 13.82 0.69 -5.45
C TYR A 116 13.86 -0.84 -5.55
N THR A 117 15.06 -1.38 -5.36
CA THR A 117 15.29 -2.83 -5.25
C THR A 117 15.20 -3.29 -3.79
N ASN A 118 15.28 -4.60 -3.54
CA ASN A 118 15.26 -5.12 -2.17
C ASN A 118 16.49 -4.68 -1.35
N PRO A 119 16.30 -4.22 -0.11
CA PRO A 119 15.03 -4.08 0.61
C PRO A 119 14.31 -2.77 0.26
N ARG A 120 13.32 -2.84 -0.61
CA ARG A 120 12.61 -1.69 -1.20
C ARG A 120 12.07 -0.69 -0.16
N VAL A 121 11.40 -1.20 0.87
CA VAL A 121 10.81 -0.35 1.92
C VAL A 121 11.89 0.41 2.69
N LYS A 122 12.99 -0.26 3.05
CA LYS A 122 14.12 0.39 3.73
C LYS A 122 14.67 1.53 2.88
N SER A 123 14.95 1.28 1.61
CA SER A 123 15.45 2.31 0.69
C SER A 123 14.47 3.48 0.54
N PHE A 124 13.16 3.20 0.51
CA PHE A 124 12.15 4.27 0.47
C PHE A 124 12.17 5.10 1.76
N VAL A 125 12.21 4.47 2.92
CA VAL A 125 12.28 5.15 4.23
C VAL A 125 13.55 5.99 4.36
N GLU A 126 14.71 5.49 3.91
CA GLU A 126 15.97 6.26 3.90
C GLU A 126 15.86 7.55 3.07
N ASN A 127 15.08 7.55 2.00
CA ASN A 127 14.92 8.68 1.09
C ASN A 127 13.74 9.59 1.43
N PHE A 128 12.65 9.06 1.97
CA PHE A 128 11.39 9.76 2.22
C PHE A 128 10.89 9.64 3.67
N GLY A 129 11.66 9.06 4.59
CA GLY A 129 11.25 8.94 6.00
C GLY A 129 11.04 10.28 6.71
N ASN A 130 11.66 11.35 6.20
CA ASN A 130 11.44 12.73 6.66
C ASN A 130 10.33 13.46 5.87
N GLY A 131 9.56 12.74 5.06
CA GLY A 131 8.46 13.27 4.27
C GLY A 131 8.78 13.55 2.82
N ILE A 132 7.83 14.22 2.15
CA ILE A 132 7.96 14.58 0.74
C ILE A 132 9.04 15.66 0.55
N ARG A 133 9.82 15.52 -0.51
CA ARG A 133 10.89 16.44 -0.88
C ARG A 133 10.94 16.64 -2.41
N PRO A 134 11.68 17.63 -2.92
CA PRO A 134 11.94 17.73 -4.36
C PRO A 134 12.59 16.45 -4.91
N PHE A 135 12.11 16.01 -6.06
CA PHE A 135 12.62 14.80 -6.70
C PHE A 135 13.95 15.07 -7.39
N THR A 136 14.88 14.14 -7.26
CA THR A 136 16.16 14.15 -7.99
C THR A 136 15.93 14.00 -9.50
N THR A 137 16.93 14.32 -10.31
CA THR A 137 16.86 14.12 -11.77
C THR A 137 16.58 12.65 -12.14
N TYR A 138 17.17 11.71 -11.40
CA TYR A 138 16.90 10.28 -11.59
C TYR A 138 15.42 9.92 -11.34
N GLU A 139 14.87 10.40 -10.22
CA GLU A 139 13.46 10.18 -9.87
C GLU A 139 12.51 10.84 -10.87
N GLN A 140 12.81 12.04 -11.33
CA GLN A 140 12.03 12.73 -12.37
C GLN A 140 12.02 11.95 -13.70
N ASN A 141 13.15 11.37 -14.10
CA ASN A 141 13.23 10.52 -15.27
C ASN A 141 12.44 9.21 -15.10
N ALA A 142 12.49 8.61 -13.93
CA ALA A 142 11.70 7.41 -13.61
C ALA A 142 10.19 7.70 -13.66
N VAL A 143 9.76 8.83 -13.10
CA VAL A 143 8.37 9.31 -13.18
C VAL A 143 7.95 9.52 -14.64
N LYS A 144 8.77 10.21 -15.45
CA LYS A 144 8.48 10.43 -16.87
C LYS A 144 8.31 9.10 -17.63
N LEU A 145 9.21 8.16 -17.38
CA LEU A 145 9.13 6.83 -18.03
C LEU A 145 7.84 6.09 -17.60
N TYR A 146 7.51 6.11 -16.31
CA TYR A 146 6.28 5.49 -15.79
C TYR A 146 5.03 6.09 -16.44
N LEU A 147 4.91 7.42 -16.46
CA LEU A 147 3.73 8.10 -17.01
C LEU A 147 3.60 7.89 -18.52
N ASN A 148 4.71 7.86 -19.28
CA ASN A 148 4.68 7.56 -20.70
C ASN A 148 4.16 6.13 -20.95
N LYS A 149 4.68 5.14 -20.23
CA LYS A 149 4.21 3.75 -20.34
C LYS A 149 2.76 3.59 -19.93
N LEU A 150 2.32 4.28 -18.87
CA LEU A 150 0.91 4.27 -18.48
C LEU A 150 0.03 4.85 -19.59
N LYS A 151 0.45 5.97 -20.19
CA LYS A 151 -0.28 6.58 -21.33
C LYS A 151 -0.38 5.62 -22.50
N GLU A 152 0.71 4.97 -22.90
CA GLU A 152 0.74 3.95 -23.95
C GLU A 152 -0.26 2.82 -23.68
N GLN A 153 -0.39 2.35 -22.43
CA GLN A 153 -1.34 1.32 -22.05
C GLN A 153 -2.81 1.82 -22.13
N LEU A 154 -3.05 3.09 -21.78
CA LEU A 154 -4.39 3.69 -21.85
C LEU A 154 -4.83 4.03 -23.29
N GLU A 155 -3.89 4.16 -24.21
CA GLU A 155 -4.13 4.38 -25.63
C GLU A 155 -4.20 3.05 -26.42
N ALA A 156 -3.90 1.91 -25.77
CA ALA A 156 -4.02 0.59 -26.39
C ALA A 156 -5.48 0.24 -26.69
N ASP A 157 -5.67 -0.61 -27.71
CA ASP A 157 -6.99 -1.06 -28.11
C ASP A 157 -7.72 -1.77 -26.97
N CYS A 158 -8.96 -1.37 -26.75
CA CYS A 158 -9.87 -1.97 -25.80
C CYS A 158 -11.04 -2.62 -26.53
N PHE A 159 -11.50 -3.73 -26.01
CA PHE A 159 -12.74 -4.36 -26.43
C PHE A 159 -13.88 -3.89 -25.54
N GLU A 160 -14.94 -3.37 -26.14
CA GLU A 160 -16.17 -2.99 -25.44
C GLU A 160 -17.26 -4.01 -25.76
N GLY A 161 -18.03 -4.40 -24.78
CA GLY A 161 -19.11 -5.38 -24.94
C GLY A 161 -20.14 -5.31 -23.83
N GLU A 162 -21.07 -6.25 -23.85
CA GLU A 162 -22.10 -6.40 -22.84
C GLU A 162 -22.16 -7.85 -22.34
N ILE A 163 -22.19 -8.02 -21.03
CA ILE A 163 -22.35 -9.34 -20.38
C ILE A 163 -23.48 -9.22 -19.35
N LYS A 164 -24.57 -9.96 -19.56
CA LYS A 164 -25.74 -10.00 -18.67
C LYS A 164 -26.31 -8.61 -18.32
N GLY A 165 -26.34 -7.68 -19.29
CA GLY A 165 -26.85 -6.32 -19.13
C GLY A 165 -25.83 -5.33 -18.53
N TYR A 166 -24.60 -5.77 -18.24
CA TYR A 166 -23.53 -4.90 -17.78
C TYR A 166 -22.61 -4.53 -18.96
N LYS A 167 -22.31 -3.23 -19.08
CA LYS A 167 -21.24 -2.80 -19.99
C LYS A 167 -19.90 -3.29 -19.47
N VAL A 168 -19.11 -3.89 -20.33
CA VAL A 168 -17.80 -4.45 -20.02
C VAL A 168 -16.76 -3.85 -20.95
N VAL A 169 -15.68 -3.34 -20.38
CA VAL A 169 -14.50 -2.93 -21.12
C VAL A 169 -13.35 -3.88 -20.75
N SER A 170 -12.70 -4.44 -21.75
CA SER A 170 -11.55 -5.31 -21.58
C SER A 170 -10.37 -4.76 -22.36
N CYS A 171 -9.22 -4.63 -21.70
CA CYS A 171 -7.97 -4.23 -22.32
C CYS A 171 -6.83 -5.12 -21.84
N PHE A 172 -5.79 -5.23 -22.65
CA PHE A 172 -4.56 -5.91 -22.24
C PHE A 172 -3.60 -4.89 -21.65
N ALA A 173 -3.21 -5.10 -20.40
CA ALA A 173 -2.21 -4.27 -19.72
C ALA A 173 -1.13 -5.16 -19.12
N ASN A 174 0.13 -4.87 -19.42
CA ASN A 174 1.30 -5.55 -18.87
C ASN A 174 2.14 -4.64 -17.96
N TYR A 175 1.70 -3.40 -17.76
CA TYR A 175 2.35 -2.39 -16.94
C TYR A 175 1.31 -1.56 -16.20
N ALA A 176 1.58 -1.23 -14.92
CA ALA A 176 0.72 -0.42 -14.06
C ALA A 176 -0.77 -0.87 -14.09
N VAL A 177 -1.03 -2.18 -14.09
CA VAL A 177 -2.34 -2.81 -14.35
C VAL A 177 -3.46 -2.18 -13.52
N ASN A 178 -3.23 -1.94 -12.24
CA ASN A 178 -4.22 -1.34 -11.36
C ASN A 178 -4.55 0.12 -11.74
N ALA A 179 -3.53 0.92 -12.10
CA ALA A 179 -3.74 2.29 -12.55
C ALA A 179 -4.48 2.30 -13.90
N VAL A 180 -4.12 1.40 -14.83
CA VAL A 180 -4.85 1.23 -16.09
C VAL A 180 -6.31 0.90 -15.82
N ALA A 181 -6.60 -0.10 -14.98
CA ALA A 181 -7.97 -0.48 -14.63
C ALA A 181 -8.77 0.69 -14.05
N HIS A 182 -8.17 1.45 -13.11
CA HIS A 182 -8.81 2.63 -12.54
C HIS A 182 -9.16 3.68 -13.60
N PHE A 183 -8.19 4.08 -14.44
CA PHE A 183 -8.44 5.10 -15.48
C PHE A 183 -9.42 4.62 -16.56
N MET A 184 -9.40 3.34 -16.88
CA MET A 184 -10.39 2.77 -17.80
C MET A 184 -11.81 2.82 -17.22
N LEU A 185 -11.97 2.51 -15.94
CA LEU A 185 -13.26 2.63 -15.24
C LEU A 185 -13.78 4.08 -15.20
N MET A 186 -12.89 5.06 -15.09
CA MET A 186 -13.28 6.48 -15.09
C MET A 186 -13.61 7.02 -16.47
N LYS A 187 -13.12 6.38 -17.55
CA LYS A 187 -13.31 6.81 -18.93
C LYS A 187 -14.62 6.29 -19.51
N HIS A 188 -15.12 5.13 -19.09
CA HIS A 188 -16.28 4.42 -19.60
C HIS A 188 -17.42 4.31 -18.59
#